data_bf117cb569beb90aca8d8223f84fac5e
#
_entry.id   bf117cb569beb90aca8d8223f84fac5e
#
_cell.length_a   1.000
_cell.length_b   1.000
_cell.length_c   1.000
_cell.angle_alpha   90.00
_cell.angle_beta   90.00
_cell.angle_gamma   90.00
#
_symmetry.space_group_name_H-M   'P 1'
#
loop_
_entity.id
_entity.type
_entity.pdbx_description
1 polymer ?
#
loop_
_entity_poly.entity_id
_entity_poly.type
_entity_poly.pdbx_seq_one_letter_code
_entity_poly.pdbx_strand_id
1 'polypeptide(L)'
;MSISRHPNPRNSRVTTLGPLVLLVAASALLLFAPFASAGKKAPKRVVALTPFAANTMANLGVRPVAVGQTLGGDRRLAPVLNRTRKLTLTHPNGPNLEQLAKLRPKLVFTSSQWSKGSQAMRQLGIRVIKAEPTTIGQVYRQTKKIAKIMKRKAKGNRLVRQMKKKTRKNTNGIKSRPKVMLILGVGRTPFTFLSNSWGGQVMRAAGARMLTGGASGSGGFARISDEVVIAENPDVIVAVPHANTEDIPAMVEYIKTNPAWALTDAAQNDRVYVSVDNSLLQAGTDVGKTIRKVRSQYLRNR
;
A
#
# COMPACT_ATOMS: atom_id res chain seq x y z
N MET A 1 20.92 56.59 77.95
CA MET A 1 21.18 55.95 79.22
C MET A 1 21.57 54.55 78.95
N SER A 2 22.83 54.32 78.96
CA SER A 2 23.64 53.71 80.02
C SER A 2 23.69 52.19 79.86
N ILE A 3 24.78 51.73 79.41
CA ILE A 3 25.96 51.11 80.06
C ILE A 3 25.90 49.59 79.91
N SER A 4 26.79 48.95 79.24
CA SER A 4 28.13 48.43 79.53
C SER A 4 28.03 46.93 79.89
N ARG A 5 28.83 46.02 79.49
CA ARG A 5 30.26 45.76 79.37
C ARG A 5 30.51 44.32 78.90
N HIS A 6 31.55 44.13 78.18
CA HIS A 6 32.32 42.89 78.03
C HIS A 6 32.84 42.29 79.36
N PRO A 7 33.37 41.04 79.43
CA PRO A 7 34.35 40.43 78.50
C PRO A 7 34.31 38.86 78.35
N ASN A 8 35.06 38.43 77.34
CA ASN A 8 35.74 37.17 77.01
C ASN A 8 36.45 36.52 78.26
N PRO A 9 36.86 35.26 78.32
CA PRO A 9 37.59 34.47 77.31
C PRO A 9 37.47 32.91 77.35
N ARG A 10 37.96 32.30 76.20
CA ARG A 10 38.74 31.03 76.12
C ARG A 10 38.08 29.71 76.48
N ASN A 11 37.95 28.72 75.54
CA ASN A 11 38.94 27.65 75.42
C ASN A 11 38.65 26.71 74.24
N SER A 12 39.70 26.41 73.56
CA SER A 12 39.93 25.40 72.54
C SER A 12 39.50 23.99 72.95
N ARG A 13 38.81 23.31 72.02
CA ARG A 13 39.04 21.86 71.81
C ARG A 13 38.85 21.50 70.35
N VAL A 14 39.97 21.21 69.73
CA VAL A 14 40.10 20.47 68.44
C VAL A 14 39.58 19.06 68.72
N THR A 15 38.59 18.65 68.00
CA THR A 15 38.21 17.23 67.83
C THR A 15 38.25 16.85 66.39
N THR A 16 39.21 16.06 66.06
CA THR A 16 39.45 15.34 64.84
C THR A 16 38.23 14.50 64.49
N LEU A 17 37.53 14.84 63.41
CA LEU A 17 36.55 13.99 62.77
C LEU A 17 37.30 13.11 61.77
N GLY A 18 37.33 11.81 62.07
CA GLY A 18 37.90 10.74 61.28
C GLY A 18 37.16 10.47 59.96
N PRO A 19 37.72 9.63 59.11
CA PRO A 19 37.33 9.45 57.70
C PRO A 19 36.11 8.54 57.53
N LEU A 20 34.92 9.04 57.78
CA LEU A 20 33.66 8.24 57.60
C LEU A 20 32.69 8.87 56.62
N VAL A 21 33.07 9.87 55.83
CA VAL A 21 32.17 10.55 54.92
C VAL A 21 32.47 10.23 53.41
N LEU A 22 33.49 9.42 53.15
CA LEU A 22 33.90 9.10 51.77
C LEU A 22 33.28 7.80 51.17
N LEU A 23 32.47 7.08 51.92
CA LEU A 23 31.91 5.80 51.46
C LEU A 23 30.42 5.85 50.99
N VAL A 24 29.73 6.99 51.11
CA VAL A 24 28.32 7.13 50.73
C VAL A 24 28.16 7.79 49.34
N ALA A 25 29.21 8.45 48.83
CA ALA A 25 29.12 9.11 47.49
C ALA A 25 29.33 8.16 46.29
N ALA A 26 29.87 6.94 46.52
CA ALA A 26 30.10 5.98 45.40
C ALA A 26 28.90 5.10 45.05
N SER A 27 27.88 5.04 45.92
CA SER A 27 26.71 4.16 45.69
C SER A 27 25.58 4.82 44.91
N ALA A 28 25.61 6.13 44.67
CA ALA A 28 24.53 6.87 43.98
C ALA A 28 24.74 6.99 42.46
N LEU A 29 25.89 6.57 41.91
CA LEU A 29 26.19 6.66 40.49
C LEU A 29 25.79 5.43 39.67
N LEU A 30 25.29 4.37 40.30
CA LEU A 30 24.93 3.12 39.62
C LEU A 30 23.43 2.99 39.25
N LEU A 31 22.60 4.01 39.51
CA LEU A 31 21.15 3.96 39.29
C LEU A 31 20.66 4.73 38.02
N PHE A 32 21.55 5.36 37.27
CA PHE A 32 21.24 5.93 35.96
C PHE A 32 21.92 5.15 34.83
N ALA A 33 21.83 3.83 34.85
CA ALA A 33 21.95 3.10 33.59
C ALA A 33 20.75 3.53 32.74
N PRO A 34 20.94 4.17 31.56
CA PRO A 34 19.81 4.42 30.70
C PRO A 34 19.21 3.06 30.40
N PHE A 35 17.96 2.86 30.77
CA PHE A 35 17.17 1.75 30.24
C PHE A 35 17.24 1.89 28.74
N ALA A 36 18.22 1.23 28.13
CA ALA A 36 18.28 1.08 26.69
C ALA A 36 16.97 0.37 26.33
N SER A 37 15.97 1.16 25.95
CA SER A 37 14.71 0.66 25.44
C SER A 37 15.09 -0.29 24.30
N ALA A 38 15.08 -1.58 24.59
CA ALA A 38 15.41 -2.63 23.64
C ALA A 38 14.42 -2.50 22.48
N GLY A 39 14.80 -1.69 21.50
CA GLY A 39 13.94 -1.32 20.39
C GLY A 39 13.44 -2.59 19.73
N LYS A 40 12.12 -2.83 19.77
CA LYS A 40 11.48 -4.03 19.24
C LYS A 40 12.13 -4.43 17.92
N LYS A 41 12.72 -5.62 17.83
CA LYS A 41 13.39 -6.15 16.63
C LYS A 41 12.40 -6.21 15.46
N ALA A 42 12.91 -6.16 14.21
CA ALA A 42 12.07 -6.37 13.05
C ALA A 42 11.38 -7.74 13.13
N PRO A 43 10.09 -7.86 12.74
CA PRO A 43 9.41 -9.14 12.76
C PRO A 43 10.12 -10.11 11.81
N LYS A 44 10.42 -11.31 12.31
CA LYS A 44 10.88 -12.43 11.49
C LYS A 44 9.66 -13.16 10.91
N ARG A 45 9.85 -13.92 9.81
CA ARG A 45 8.79 -14.76 9.22
C ARG A 45 7.53 -13.96 8.86
N VAL A 46 7.69 -13.01 7.94
CA VAL A 46 6.61 -12.17 7.43
C VAL A 46 6.03 -12.78 6.16
N VAL A 47 4.72 -12.85 6.05
CA VAL A 47 3.99 -13.21 4.83
C VAL A 47 3.39 -11.95 4.21
N ALA A 48 3.49 -11.82 2.89
CA ALA A 48 2.93 -10.71 2.13
C ALA A 48 1.89 -11.21 1.13
N LEU A 49 0.62 -11.12 1.48
CA LEU A 49 -0.47 -11.63 0.63
C LEU A 49 -0.83 -10.67 -0.51
N THR A 50 -0.46 -9.39 -0.43
CA THR A 50 -0.71 -8.43 -1.52
C THR A 50 0.56 -8.17 -2.33
N PRO A 51 0.46 -8.02 -3.66
CA PRO A 51 1.61 -7.66 -4.51
C PRO A 51 2.29 -6.37 -4.07
N PHE A 52 1.51 -5.39 -3.59
CA PHE A 52 2.06 -4.14 -3.04
C PHE A 52 2.98 -4.39 -1.84
N ALA A 53 2.53 -5.17 -0.86
CA ALA A 53 3.33 -5.47 0.32
C ALA A 53 4.58 -6.28 -0.04
N ALA A 54 4.43 -7.30 -0.91
CA ALA A 54 5.53 -8.14 -1.39
C ALA A 54 6.62 -7.30 -2.08
N ASN A 55 6.23 -6.48 -3.06
CA ASN A 55 7.15 -5.61 -3.80
C ASN A 55 7.76 -4.51 -2.91
N THR A 56 7.00 -3.97 -1.96
CA THR A 56 7.54 -3.02 -0.98
C THR A 56 8.63 -3.68 -0.13
N MET A 57 8.38 -4.87 0.41
CA MET A 57 9.39 -5.60 1.19
C MET A 57 10.65 -5.90 0.36
N ALA A 58 10.49 -6.36 -0.89
CA ALA A 58 11.60 -6.59 -1.80
C ALA A 58 12.46 -5.33 -2.02
N ASN A 59 11.81 -4.19 -2.29
CA ASN A 59 12.49 -2.89 -2.46
C ASN A 59 13.19 -2.40 -1.17
N LEU A 60 12.73 -2.82 -0.01
CA LEU A 60 13.39 -2.56 1.27
C LEU A 60 14.56 -3.52 1.55
N GLY A 61 14.79 -4.52 0.71
CA GLY A 61 15.78 -5.57 0.90
C GLY A 61 15.35 -6.60 1.96
N VAL A 62 14.05 -6.82 2.10
CA VAL A 62 13.47 -7.81 3.02
C VAL A 62 12.67 -8.83 2.21
N ARG A 63 13.02 -10.12 2.34
CA ARG A 63 12.28 -11.19 1.67
C ARG A 63 11.19 -11.73 2.59
N PRO A 64 9.91 -11.76 2.18
CA PRO A 64 8.86 -12.47 2.90
C PRO A 64 9.10 -14.00 2.81
N VAL A 65 8.58 -14.76 3.78
CA VAL A 65 8.67 -16.24 3.75
C VAL A 65 7.66 -16.85 2.77
N ALA A 66 6.60 -16.12 2.45
CA ALA A 66 5.65 -16.46 1.39
C ALA A 66 4.96 -15.20 0.86
N VAL A 67 4.45 -15.28 -0.36
CA VAL A 67 3.64 -14.27 -1.04
C VAL A 67 2.30 -14.85 -1.44
N GLY A 68 1.28 -14.00 -1.54
CA GLY A 68 -0.03 -14.39 -2.05
C GLY A 68 -0.04 -14.44 -3.58
N GLN A 69 -0.91 -15.28 -4.12
CA GLN A 69 -1.24 -15.36 -5.54
C GLN A 69 -2.73 -15.65 -5.68
N THR A 70 -3.46 -14.79 -6.38
CA THR A 70 -4.86 -15.02 -6.72
C THR A 70 -4.99 -15.97 -7.92
N LEU A 71 -6.13 -16.64 -8.03
CA LEU A 71 -6.50 -17.31 -9.27
C LEU A 71 -6.77 -16.22 -10.33
N GLY A 72 -6.33 -16.43 -11.56
CA GLY A 72 -6.52 -15.45 -12.65
C GLY A 72 -5.36 -14.44 -12.80
N GLY A 73 -4.31 -14.60 -12.03
CA GLY A 73 -3.08 -13.82 -12.15
C GLY A 73 -3.02 -12.62 -11.21
N ASP A 74 -1.81 -12.29 -10.83
CA ASP A 74 -1.47 -11.18 -9.96
C ASP A 74 -0.64 -10.15 -10.72
N ARG A 75 -0.59 -8.96 -10.14
CA ARG A 75 0.41 -7.99 -10.53
C ARG A 75 1.81 -8.59 -10.41
N ARG A 76 2.64 -8.36 -11.41
CA ARG A 76 4.02 -8.88 -11.47
C ARG A 76 4.81 -8.59 -10.20
N LEU A 77 5.37 -9.61 -9.60
CA LEU A 77 6.26 -9.50 -8.45
C LEU A 77 7.68 -9.13 -8.88
N ALA A 78 8.44 -8.54 -7.95
CA ALA A 78 9.86 -8.27 -8.17
C ALA A 78 10.64 -9.58 -8.42
N PRO A 79 11.62 -9.62 -9.36
CA PRO A 79 12.34 -10.85 -9.71
C PRO A 79 12.95 -11.59 -8.52
N VAL A 80 13.40 -10.86 -7.50
CA VAL A 80 13.94 -11.43 -6.26
C VAL A 80 12.92 -12.29 -5.49
N LEU A 81 11.64 -12.18 -5.80
CA LEU A 81 10.54 -12.95 -5.19
C LEU A 81 10.14 -14.19 -6.02
N ASN A 82 10.70 -14.42 -7.20
CA ASN A 82 10.29 -15.52 -8.09
C ASN A 82 10.39 -16.89 -7.40
N ARG A 83 11.39 -17.09 -6.54
CA ARG A 83 11.61 -18.33 -5.77
C ARG A 83 10.96 -18.29 -4.38
N THR A 84 10.17 -17.25 -4.06
CA THR A 84 9.44 -17.19 -2.79
C THR A 84 8.20 -18.06 -2.87
N ARG A 85 7.91 -18.81 -1.79
CA ARG A 85 6.72 -19.67 -1.73
C ARG A 85 5.47 -18.86 -2.00
N LYS A 86 4.62 -19.36 -2.90
CA LYS A 86 3.33 -18.78 -3.22
C LYS A 86 2.23 -19.47 -2.44
N LEU A 87 1.26 -18.70 -1.95
CA LEU A 87 0.06 -19.19 -1.31
C LEU A 87 -1.12 -18.79 -2.18
N THR A 88 -1.89 -19.77 -2.63
CA THR A 88 -3.12 -19.51 -3.37
C THR A 88 -4.13 -18.80 -2.46
N LEU A 89 -4.77 -17.77 -2.99
CA LEU A 89 -5.75 -16.96 -2.27
C LEU A 89 -7.13 -17.19 -2.86
N THR A 90 -8.11 -17.38 -1.99
CA THR A 90 -9.52 -17.50 -2.35
C THR A 90 -10.32 -16.38 -1.68
N HIS A 91 -11.30 -15.84 -2.37
CA HIS A 91 -12.20 -14.82 -1.81
C HIS A 91 -13.39 -15.49 -1.12
N PRO A 92 -13.80 -15.05 0.08
CA PRO A 92 -13.22 -14.03 0.96
C PRO A 92 -12.25 -14.58 2.02
N ASN A 93 -11.80 -15.83 1.88
CA ASN A 93 -11.08 -16.57 2.92
C ASN A 93 -9.55 -16.28 2.94
N GLY A 94 -8.98 -15.81 1.82
CA GLY A 94 -7.53 -15.62 1.73
C GLY A 94 -6.77 -16.94 1.54
N PRO A 95 -5.61 -17.12 2.20
CA PRO A 95 -4.81 -18.33 2.06
C PRO A 95 -5.40 -19.51 2.85
N ASN A 96 -5.06 -20.74 2.45
CA ASN A 96 -5.30 -21.91 3.28
C ASN A 96 -4.55 -21.75 4.63
N LEU A 97 -5.29 -21.84 5.73
CA LEU A 97 -4.77 -21.55 7.07
C LEU A 97 -3.76 -22.59 7.56
N GLU A 98 -3.89 -23.86 7.17
CA GLU A 98 -2.91 -24.90 7.53
C GLU A 98 -1.56 -24.65 6.85
N GLN A 99 -1.59 -24.33 5.55
CA GLN A 99 -0.38 -23.97 4.81
C GLN A 99 0.29 -22.73 5.40
N LEU A 100 -0.52 -21.76 5.83
CA LEU A 100 -0.02 -20.55 6.49
C LEU A 100 0.57 -20.88 7.86
N ALA A 101 -0.11 -21.70 8.68
CA ALA A 101 0.33 -22.09 10.02
C ALA A 101 1.68 -22.83 9.98
N LYS A 102 1.89 -23.74 9.01
CA LYS A 102 3.18 -24.42 8.79
C LYS A 102 4.35 -23.44 8.60
N LEU A 103 4.07 -22.23 8.09
CA LEU A 103 5.08 -21.17 7.95
C LEU A 103 5.35 -20.44 9.26
N ARG A 104 4.57 -20.63 10.31
CA ARG A 104 4.70 -19.96 11.63
C ARG A 104 4.93 -18.43 11.48
N PRO A 105 4.11 -17.69 10.73
CA PRO A 105 4.34 -16.27 10.51
C PRO A 105 4.08 -15.47 11.79
N LYS A 106 4.91 -14.47 12.06
CA LYS A 106 4.67 -13.51 13.14
C LYS A 106 3.87 -12.29 12.66
N LEU A 107 3.85 -12.07 11.34
CA LEU A 107 3.15 -10.96 10.72
C LEU A 107 2.67 -11.35 9.32
N VAL A 108 1.44 -10.99 9.00
CA VAL A 108 0.86 -11.11 7.66
C VAL A 108 0.41 -9.74 7.18
N PHE A 109 0.87 -9.31 6.01
CA PHE A 109 0.28 -8.21 5.26
C PHE A 109 -0.83 -8.74 4.36
N THR A 110 -2.04 -8.20 4.50
CA THR A 110 -3.26 -8.70 3.85
C THR A 110 -4.05 -7.59 3.15
N SER A 111 -5.15 -7.96 2.50
CA SER A 111 -6.17 -7.09 1.92
C SER A 111 -7.46 -7.08 2.75
N SER A 112 -8.29 -6.07 2.55
CA SER A 112 -9.66 -6.05 3.07
C SER A 112 -10.57 -7.09 2.40
N GLN A 113 -10.25 -7.51 1.19
CA GLN A 113 -11.00 -8.53 0.45
C GLN A 113 -10.97 -9.90 1.15
N TRP A 114 -9.94 -10.18 1.94
CA TRP A 114 -9.81 -11.43 2.71
C TRP A 114 -10.15 -11.21 4.19
N SER A 115 -11.33 -10.65 4.45
CA SER A 115 -11.75 -10.27 5.81
C SER A 115 -11.95 -11.49 6.71
N LYS A 116 -12.60 -12.56 6.21
CA LYS A 116 -12.82 -13.82 6.96
C LYS A 116 -11.48 -14.47 7.32
N GLY A 117 -10.56 -14.65 6.36
CA GLY A 117 -9.24 -15.18 6.63
C GLY A 117 -8.40 -14.30 7.54
N SER A 118 -8.56 -12.98 7.45
CA SER A 118 -7.86 -12.05 8.35
C SER A 118 -8.30 -12.22 9.80
N GLN A 119 -9.57 -12.50 10.06
CA GLN A 119 -10.09 -12.80 11.38
C GLN A 119 -9.52 -14.13 11.90
N ALA A 120 -9.58 -15.19 11.12
CA ALA A 120 -9.04 -16.50 11.48
C ALA A 120 -7.53 -16.45 11.76
N MET A 121 -6.75 -15.71 10.95
CA MET A 121 -5.32 -15.50 11.22
C MET A 121 -5.06 -14.84 12.57
N ARG A 122 -5.90 -13.86 13.00
CA ARG A 122 -5.76 -13.22 14.31
C ARG A 122 -6.07 -14.19 15.45
N GLN A 123 -7.07 -15.05 15.30
CA GLN A 123 -7.40 -16.11 16.27
C GLN A 123 -6.23 -17.08 16.46
N LEU A 124 -5.42 -17.32 15.44
CA LEU A 124 -4.17 -18.07 15.52
C LEU A 124 -2.99 -17.27 16.12
N GLY A 125 -3.24 -16.10 16.71
CA GLY A 125 -2.21 -15.25 17.31
C GLY A 125 -1.30 -14.53 16.31
N ILE A 126 -1.65 -14.54 15.02
CA ILE A 126 -0.85 -13.90 13.97
C ILE A 126 -1.19 -12.41 13.90
N ARG A 127 -0.18 -11.56 13.93
CA ARG A 127 -0.38 -10.13 13.69
C ARG A 127 -0.76 -9.89 12.22
N VAL A 128 -1.91 -9.26 11.99
CA VAL A 128 -2.44 -9.02 10.65
C VAL A 128 -2.54 -7.52 10.38
N ILE A 129 -2.01 -7.06 9.24
CA ILE A 129 -1.99 -5.64 8.85
C ILE A 129 -2.48 -5.51 7.41
N LYS A 130 -3.49 -4.67 7.18
CA LYS A 130 -3.92 -4.30 5.83
C LYS A 130 -2.81 -3.52 5.11
N ALA A 131 -2.45 -3.98 3.93
CA ALA A 131 -1.41 -3.41 3.07
C ALA A 131 -1.81 -3.49 1.59
N GLU A 132 -2.92 -2.88 1.27
CA GLU A 132 -3.46 -2.73 -0.08
C GLU A 132 -3.94 -1.29 -0.27
N PRO A 133 -3.10 -0.42 -0.84
CA PRO A 133 -3.46 0.95 -1.07
C PRO A 133 -4.42 1.07 -2.27
N THR A 134 -5.44 1.91 -2.13
CA THR A 134 -6.41 2.25 -3.19
C THR A 134 -6.13 3.61 -3.82
N THR A 135 -5.21 4.41 -3.24
CA THR A 135 -4.82 5.71 -3.79
C THR A 135 -3.31 5.88 -3.85
N ILE A 136 -2.82 6.76 -4.73
CA ILE A 136 -1.40 7.09 -4.84
C ILE A 136 -0.83 7.60 -3.49
N GLY A 137 -1.59 8.42 -2.78
CA GLY A 137 -1.20 8.89 -1.45
C GLY A 137 -1.07 7.75 -0.43
N GLN A 138 -1.95 6.76 -0.49
CA GLN A 138 -1.87 5.57 0.37
C GLN A 138 -0.65 4.70 0.04
N VAL A 139 -0.26 4.58 -1.24
CA VAL A 139 0.99 3.89 -1.62
C VAL A 139 2.18 4.47 -0.84
N TYR A 140 2.32 5.79 -0.81
CA TYR A 140 3.43 6.44 -0.10
C TYR A 140 3.35 6.24 1.42
N ARG A 141 2.15 6.39 2.02
CA ARG A 141 1.95 6.21 3.46
C ARG A 141 2.20 4.77 3.88
N GLN A 142 1.62 3.81 3.16
CA GLN A 142 1.76 2.39 3.49
C GLN A 142 3.19 1.88 3.27
N THR A 143 3.91 2.37 2.24
CA THR A 143 5.34 2.08 2.05
C THR A 143 6.16 2.52 3.28
N LYS A 144 5.94 3.73 3.79
CA LYS A 144 6.61 4.20 5.02
C LYS A 144 6.23 3.37 6.24
N LYS A 145 4.94 2.96 6.37
CA LYS A 145 4.45 2.10 7.44
C LYS A 145 5.13 0.73 7.43
N ILE A 146 5.18 0.07 6.27
CA ILE A 146 5.89 -1.21 6.10
C ILE A 146 7.37 -1.04 6.45
N ALA A 147 8.03 0.00 5.93
CA ALA A 147 9.43 0.28 6.21
C ALA A 147 9.72 0.51 7.71
N LYS A 148 8.81 1.21 8.43
CA LYS A 148 8.92 1.38 9.89
C LYS A 148 8.82 0.04 10.62
N ILE A 149 7.84 -0.81 10.25
CA ILE A 149 7.64 -2.13 10.83
C ILE A 149 8.86 -3.02 10.60
N MET A 150 9.41 -2.99 9.39
CA MET A 150 10.57 -3.80 8.98
C MET A 150 11.92 -3.19 9.43
N LYS A 151 11.91 -2.11 10.23
CA LYS A 151 13.14 -1.41 10.67
C LYS A 151 14.04 -0.95 9.51
N ARG A 152 13.43 -0.50 8.42
CA ARG A 152 14.07 0.00 7.20
C ARG A 152 13.64 1.45 6.88
N LYS A 153 13.42 2.29 7.90
CA LYS A 153 12.86 3.65 7.77
C LYS A 153 13.60 4.51 6.73
N ALA A 154 14.93 4.51 6.75
CA ALA A 154 15.75 5.28 5.80
C ALA A 154 15.54 4.83 4.34
N LYS A 155 15.56 3.51 4.09
CA LYS A 155 15.26 2.93 2.77
C LYS A 155 13.84 3.25 2.32
N GLY A 156 12.85 3.14 3.22
CA GLY A 156 11.46 3.47 2.93
C GLY A 156 11.27 4.94 2.54
N ASN A 157 11.91 5.87 3.25
CA ASN A 157 11.87 7.28 2.92
C ASN A 157 12.50 7.57 1.55
N ARG A 158 13.65 6.94 1.24
CA ARG A 158 14.30 7.03 -0.08
C ARG A 158 13.39 6.51 -1.17
N LEU A 159 12.79 5.33 -0.99
CA LEU A 159 11.86 4.73 -1.95
C LEU A 159 10.66 5.66 -2.23
N VAL A 160 10.06 6.23 -1.19
CA VAL A 160 8.92 7.17 -1.35
C VAL A 160 9.36 8.44 -2.08
N ARG A 161 10.54 9.00 -1.79
CA ARG A 161 11.06 10.17 -2.54
C ARG A 161 11.23 9.85 -4.02
N GLN A 162 11.80 8.69 -4.36
CA GLN A 162 11.95 8.24 -5.75
C GLN A 162 10.60 8.05 -6.45
N MET A 163 9.62 7.40 -5.77
CA MET A 163 8.26 7.26 -6.31
C MET A 163 7.62 8.62 -6.60
N LYS A 164 7.66 9.55 -5.65
CA LYS A 164 7.12 10.90 -5.84
C LYS A 164 7.77 11.64 -7.01
N LYS A 165 9.12 11.60 -7.12
CA LYS A 165 9.86 12.21 -8.23
C LYS A 165 9.40 11.63 -9.59
N LYS A 166 9.31 10.30 -9.70
CA LYS A 166 8.84 9.62 -10.92
C LYS A 166 7.38 9.92 -11.22
N THR A 167 6.51 9.96 -10.22
CA THR A 167 5.10 10.33 -10.38
C THR A 167 5.00 11.74 -10.93
N ARG A 168 5.63 12.74 -10.29
CA ARG A 168 5.61 14.14 -10.75
C ARG A 168 6.12 14.29 -12.19
N LYS A 169 7.23 13.61 -12.56
CA LYS A 169 7.74 13.64 -13.93
C LYS A 169 6.71 13.16 -14.95
N ASN A 170 5.87 12.19 -14.60
CA ASN A 170 4.92 11.58 -15.52
C ASN A 170 3.52 12.19 -15.45
N THR A 171 3.26 13.13 -14.53
CA THR A 171 1.98 13.86 -14.43
C THR A 171 2.06 15.29 -14.94
N ASN A 172 3.27 15.86 -15.10
CA ASN A 172 3.44 17.22 -15.57
C ASN A 172 3.20 17.33 -17.09
N GLY A 173 2.69 18.49 -17.53
CA GLY A 173 2.55 18.83 -18.96
C GLY A 173 1.46 18.06 -19.69
N ILE A 174 0.43 17.58 -18.98
CA ILE A 174 -0.71 16.90 -19.60
C ILE A 174 -1.69 17.95 -20.11
N LYS A 175 -1.84 18.06 -21.42
CA LYS A 175 -2.76 19.02 -22.08
C LYS A 175 -4.11 18.37 -22.44
N SER A 176 -4.10 17.18 -23.04
CA SER A 176 -5.31 16.44 -23.41
C SER A 176 -5.88 15.68 -22.22
N ARG A 177 -7.21 15.71 -22.08
CA ARG A 177 -7.96 15.02 -21.02
C ARG A 177 -9.15 14.27 -21.61
N PRO A 178 -8.91 13.16 -22.32
CA PRO A 178 -10.00 12.37 -22.90
C PRO A 178 -10.95 11.88 -21.81
N LYS A 179 -12.22 11.77 -22.16
CA LYS A 179 -13.25 11.12 -21.35
C LYS A 179 -12.99 9.61 -21.36
N VAL A 180 -12.76 9.03 -20.20
CA VAL A 180 -12.38 7.63 -20.07
C VAL A 180 -13.36 6.89 -19.20
N MET A 181 -13.87 5.79 -19.69
CA MET A 181 -14.56 4.80 -18.90
C MET A 181 -13.61 3.63 -18.60
N LEU A 182 -13.34 3.37 -17.33
CA LEU A 182 -12.51 2.26 -16.89
C LEU A 182 -13.42 1.18 -16.28
N ILE A 183 -13.42 0.00 -16.88
CA ILE A 183 -14.40 -1.05 -16.62
C ILE A 183 -13.73 -2.26 -16.00
N LEU A 184 -14.34 -2.83 -14.97
CA LEU A 184 -13.91 -4.06 -14.32
C LEU A 184 -14.85 -5.20 -14.69
N GLY A 185 -14.28 -6.27 -15.18
CA GLY A 185 -15.02 -7.45 -15.58
C GLY A 185 -15.86 -7.19 -16.82
N VAL A 186 -16.35 -8.26 -17.38
CA VAL A 186 -17.29 -8.22 -18.49
C VAL A 186 -18.31 -9.33 -18.30
N GLY A 187 -19.48 -9.04 -18.70
CA GLY A 187 -20.67 -9.86 -18.64
C GLY A 187 -21.86 -8.93 -18.55
N ARG A 188 -23.02 -9.47 -18.28
CA ARG A 188 -24.29 -8.71 -18.28
C ARG A 188 -24.37 -7.54 -17.27
N THR A 189 -23.40 -7.39 -16.37
CA THR A 189 -23.38 -6.30 -15.38
C THR A 189 -21.95 -5.82 -15.14
N PRO A 190 -21.40 -4.98 -16.02
CA PRO A 190 -20.06 -4.42 -15.82
C PRO A 190 -20.01 -3.44 -14.62
N PHE A 191 -18.83 -3.32 -14.04
CA PHE A 191 -18.55 -2.32 -13.03
C PHE A 191 -17.63 -1.25 -13.58
N THR A 192 -17.89 0.02 -13.25
CA THR A 192 -16.94 1.10 -13.51
C THR A 192 -16.03 1.33 -12.31
N PHE A 193 -14.78 1.67 -12.57
CA PHE A 193 -13.86 2.15 -11.54
C PHE A 193 -14.21 3.59 -11.16
N LEU A 194 -14.38 3.84 -9.87
CA LEU A 194 -14.58 5.17 -9.35
C LEU A 194 -13.26 5.93 -9.18
N SER A 195 -13.35 7.25 -9.08
CA SER A 195 -12.18 8.13 -8.88
C SER A 195 -11.38 7.85 -7.59
N ASN A 196 -11.98 7.20 -6.59
CA ASN A 196 -11.36 6.78 -5.34
C ASN A 196 -10.74 5.37 -5.38
N SER A 197 -10.86 4.65 -6.50
CA SER A 197 -10.17 3.38 -6.73
C SER A 197 -8.72 3.60 -7.14
N TRP A 198 -7.90 2.55 -7.05
CA TRP A 198 -6.52 2.59 -7.53
C TRP A 198 -6.45 2.90 -9.03
N GLY A 199 -7.22 2.18 -9.86
CA GLY A 199 -7.28 2.41 -11.31
C GLY A 199 -7.73 3.82 -11.66
N GLY A 200 -8.79 4.31 -11.03
CA GLY A 200 -9.29 5.66 -11.22
C GLY A 200 -8.25 6.73 -10.85
N GLN A 201 -7.50 6.55 -9.76
CA GLN A 201 -6.41 7.44 -9.37
C GLN A 201 -5.28 7.47 -10.40
N VAL A 202 -4.90 6.30 -10.93
CA VAL A 202 -3.84 6.19 -11.96
C VAL A 202 -4.29 6.83 -13.27
N MET A 203 -5.52 6.56 -13.72
CA MET A 203 -6.09 7.14 -14.94
C MET A 203 -6.13 8.68 -14.85
N ARG A 204 -6.65 9.23 -13.76
CA ARG A 204 -6.66 10.69 -13.53
C ARG A 204 -5.25 11.28 -13.53
N ALA A 205 -4.31 10.62 -12.86
CA ALA A 205 -2.91 11.04 -12.84
C ALA A 205 -2.23 10.95 -14.20
N ALA A 206 -2.70 10.06 -15.07
CA ALA A 206 -2.24 9.94 -16.46
C ALA A 206 -2.89 10.98 -17.41
N GLY A 207 -3.92 11.70 -16.96
CA GLY A 207 -4.60 12.76 -17.68
C GLY A 207 -6.03 12.46 -18.10
N ALA A 208 -6.60 11.34 -17.69
CA ALA A 208 -7.99 11.01 -18.02
C ALA A 208 -8.99 11.87 -17.24
N ARG A 209 -10.08 12.24 -17.89
CA ARG A 209 -11.34 12.64 -17.26
C ARG A 209 -12.18 11.38 -17.07
N MET A 210 -12.24 10.89 -15.84
CA MET A 210 -12.98 9.67 -15.51
C MET A 210 -14.48 9.88 -15.63
N LEU A 211 -15.14 9.01 -16.38
CA LEU A 211 -16.59 8.90 -16.47
C LEU A 211 -17.04 7.76 -15.54
N THR A 212 -18.05 8.03 -14.74
CA THR A 212 -18.58 7.08 -13.75
C THR A 212 -20.11 7.01 -13.74
N GLY A 213 -20.77 7.70 -14.68
CA GLY A 213 -22.23 7.79 -14.73
C GLY A 213 -22.85 8.43 -13.49
N GLY A 214 -22.15 9.38 -12.85
CA GLY A 214 -22.59 9.94 -11.56
C GLY A 214 -22.46 8.99 -10.38
N ALA A 215 -22.04 7.75 -10.60
CA ALA A 215 -21.93 6.76 -9.53
C ALA A 215 -20.86 7.14 -8.51
N SER A 216 -21.17 6.90 -7.26
CA SER A 216 -20.28 7.10 -6.10
C SER A 216 -20.31 5.89 -5.18
N GLY A 217 -19.33 5.76 -4.32
CA GLY A 217 -19.25 4.67 -3.36
C GLY A 217 -17.88 4.56 -2.68
N SER A 218 -17.86 3.96 -1.51
CA SER A 218 -16.62 3.75 -0.74
C SER A 218 -15.76 2.59 -1.25
N GLY A 219 -16.36 1.64 -1.99
CA GLY A 219 -15.70 0.42 -2.49
C GLY A 219 -14.77 0.65 -3.69
N GLY A 220 -14.83 1.82 -4.33
CA GLY A 220 -14.01 2.13 -5.50
C GLY A 220 -14.57 1.61 -6.82
N PHE A 221 -15.72 0.95 -6.80
CA PHE A 221 -16.43 0.41 -7.95
C PHE A 221 -17.93 0.64 -7.83
N ALA A 222 -18.61 0.78 -8.98
CA ALA A 222 -20.06 0.84 -9.03
C ALA A 222 -20.54 0.08 -10.28
N ARG A 223 -21.76 -0.47 -10.21
CA ARG A 223 -22.40 -1.04 -11.41
C ARG A 223 -22.75 0.07 -12.38
N ILE A 224 -22.67 -0.22 -13.65
CA ILE A 224 -23.14 0.66 -14.72
C ILE A 224 -24.07 -0.11 -15.64
N SER A 225 -24.99 0.61 -16.27
CA SER A 225 -25.85 0.06 -17.33
C SER A 225 -25.40 0.54 -18.71
N ASP A 226 -25.91 -0.10 -19.76
CA ASP A 226 -25.60 0.27 -21.14
C ASP A 226 -26.10 1.69 -21.46
N GLU A 227 -27.24 2.10 -20.89
CA GLU A 227 -27.76 3.48 -21.06
C GLU A 227 -26.80 4.52 -20.51
N VAL A 228 -26.15 4.21 -19.37
CA VAL A 228 -25.12 5.09 -18.80
C VAL A 228 -23.91 5.17 -19.71
N VAL A 229 -23.48 4.07 -20.33
CA VAL A 229 -22.34 4.08 -21.26
C VAL A 229 -22.65 4.94 -22.47
N ILE A 230 -23.85 4.82 -23.05
CA ILE A 230 -24.30 5.64 -24.19
C ILE A 230 -24.34 7.12 -23.80
N ALA A 231 -24.99 7.45 -22.69
CA ALA A 231 -25.18 8.84 -22.23
C ALA A 231 -23.87 9.56 -21.93
N GLU A 232 -22.90 8.86 -21.34
CA GLU A 232 -21.58 9.41 -21.04
C GLU A 232 -20.70 9.55 -22.28
N ASN A 233 -20.93 8.75 -23.31
CA ASN A 233 -20.17 8.70 -24.57
C ASN A 233 -18.65 8.89 -24.37
N PRO A 234 -17.94 7.86 -23.88
CA PRO A 234 -16.50 7.94 -23.62
C PRO A 234 -15.68 8.06 -24.91
N ASP A 235 -14.59 8.85 -24.87
CA ASP A 235 -13.58 8.89 -25.93
C ASP A 235 -12.65 7.67 -25.90
N VAL A 236 -12.58 7.00 -24.76
CA VAL A 236 -11.74 5.81 -24.52
C VAL A 236 -12.42 4.87 -23.53
N ILE A 237 -12.47 3.60 -23.87
CA ILE A 237 -12.84 2.53 -22.95
C ILE A 237 -11.61 1.68 -22.65
N VAL A 238 -11.35 1.44 -21.35
CA VAL A 238 -10.31 0.51 -20.90
C VAL A 238 -10.93 -0.55 -20.03
N ALA A 239 -10.95 -1.79 -20.50
CA ALA A 239 -11.45 -2.94 -19.76
C ALA A 239 -10.32 -3.61 -18.96
N VAL A 240 -10.60 -3.93 -17.71
CA VAL A 240 -9.71 -4.66 -16.81
C VAL A 240 -10.32 -6.02 -16.52
N PRO A 241 -9.73 -7.13 -17.00
CA PRO A 241 -10.22 -8.46 -16.74
C PRO A 241 -10.24 -8.73 -15.22
N HIS A 242 -11.31 -9.33 -14.73
CA HIS A 242 -11.42 -9.75 -13.34
C HIS A 242 -11.32 -11.27 -13.15
N ALA A 243 -11.41 -12.00 -14.25
CA ALA A 243 -11.31 -13.46 -14.32
C ALA A 243 -10.04 -13.90 -15.06
N ASN A 244 -10.11 -14.97 -15.78
CA ASN A 244 -8.95 -15.54 -16.46
C ASN A 244 -8.56 -14.74 -17.70
N THR A 245 -7.30 -14.84 -18.10
CA THR A 245 -6.80 -14.24 -19.36
C THR A 245 -7.50 -14.82 -20.59
N GLU A 246 -8.06 -16.00 -20.48
CA GLU A 246 -8.84 -16.68 -21.51
C GLU A 246 -10.15 -15.94 -21.85
N ASP A 247 -10.71 -15.16 -20.92
CA ASP A 247 -11.93 -14.39 -21.11
C ASP A 247 -11.70 -13.07 -21.89
N ILE A 248 -10.44 -12.69 -22.14
CA ILE A 248 -10.08 -11.41 -22.78
C ILE A 248 -10.66 -11.26 -24.19
N PRO A 249 -10.57 -12.27 -25.09
CA PRO A 249 -11.14 -12.16 -26.42
C PRO A 249 -12.66 -11.95 -26.41
N ALA A 250 -13.37 -12.72 -25.59
CA ALA A 250 -14.81 -12.60 -25.41
C ALA A 250 -15.22 -11.23 -24.87
N MET A 251 -14.38 -10.64 -24.01
CA MET A 251 -14.57 -9.30 -23.47
C MET A 251 -14.45 -8.23 -24.55
N VAL A 252 -13.41 -8.29 -25.35
CA VAL A 252 -13.19 -7.34 -26.45
C VAL A 252 -14.35 -7.43 -27.43
N GLU A 253 -14.74 -8.64 -27.79
CA GLU A 253 -15.86 -8.90 -28.69
C GLU A 253 -17.17 -8.33 -28.12
N TYR A 254 -17.49 -8.60 -26.85
CA TYR A 254 -18.68 -8.05 -26.19
C TYR A 254 -18.72 -6.52 -26.28
N ILE A 255 -17.62 -5.82 -25.98
CA ILE A 255 -17.59 -4.36 -26.02
C ILE A 255 -17.77 -3.83 -27.44
N LYS A 256 -17.20 -4.50 -28.44
CA LYS A 256 -17.28 -4.08 -29.83
C LYS A 256 -18.64 -4.37 -30.47
N THR A 257 -19.27 -5.48 -30.08
CA THR A 257 -20.52 -5.94 -30.71
C THR A 257 -21.78 -5.56 -29.93
N ASN A 258 -21.65 -5.17 -28.65
CA ASN A 258 -22.80 -4.67 -27.88
C ASN A 258 -23.30 -3.37 -28.52
N PRO A 259 -24.58 -3.31 -28.97
CA PRO A 259 -25.11 -2.16 -29.68
C PRO A 259 -24.97 -0.84 -28.94
N ALA A 260 -25.12 -0.86 -27.60
CA ALA A 260 -24.98 0.33 -26.76
C ALA A 260 -23.54 0.87 -26.74
N TRP A 261 -22.57 -0.03 -26.72
CA TRP A 261 -21.14 0.35 -26.63
C TRP A 261 -20.56 0.68 -27.98
N ALA A 262 -21.04 0.03 -29.05
CA ALA A 262 -20.64 0.28 -30.44
C ALA A 262 -20.96 1.71 -30.90
N LEU A 263 -21.96 2.36 -30.29
CA LEU A 263 -22.32 3.75 -30.57
C LEU A 263 -21.40 4.79 -29.92
N THR A 264 -20.52 4.40 -29.02
CA THR A 264 -19.60 5.33 -28.34
C THR A 264 -18.46 5.79 -29.24
N ASP A 265 -17.99 7.03 -29.04
CA ASP A 265 -16.81 7.55 -29.71
C ASP A 265 -15.59 6.63 -29.55
N ALA A 266 -15.48 5.98 -28.40
CA ALA A 266 -14.43 5.01 -28.14
C ALA A 266 -14.46 3.81 -29.09
N ALA A 267 -15.63 3.23 -29.32
CA ALA A 267 -15.77 2.08 -30.23
C ALA A 267 -15.62 2.48 -31.69
N GLN A 268 -16.23 3.61 -32.09
CA GLN A 268 -16.17 4.12 -33.47
C GLN A 268 -14.74 4.53 -33.90
N ASN A 269 -13.90 4.94 -32.96
CA ASN A 269 -12.51 5.34 -33.21
C ASN A 269 -11.49 4.26 -32.78
N ASP A 270 -11.86 3.00 -32.65
CA ASP A 270 -10.99 1.88 -32.20
C ASP A 270 -10.19 2.16 -30.92
N ARG A 271 -10.79 2.91 -29.98
CA ARG A 271 -10.18 3.26 -28.69
C ARG A 271 -10.71 2.43 -27.53
N VAL A 272 -10.99 1.17 -27.81
CA VAL A 272 -11.34 0.16 -26.82
C VAL A 272 -10.11 -0.69 -26.53
N TYR A 273 -9.66 -0.68 -25.27
CA TYR A 273 -8.42 -1.34 -24.87
C TYR A 273 -8.68 -2.33 -23.73
N VAL A 274 -7.81 -3.34 -23.63
CA VAL A 274 -7.80 -4.28 -22.50
C VAL A 274 -6.48 -4.18 -21.74
N SER A 275 -6.57 -4.04 -20.42
CA SER A 275 -5.42 -4.00 -19.51
C SER A 275 -5.10 -5.38 -18.99
N VAL A 276 -4.16 -6.08 -19.61
CA VAL A 276 -3.83 -7.50 -19.35
C VAL A 276 -2.93 -7.74 -18.14
N ASP A 277 -2.43 -6.73 -17.43
CA ASP A 277 -1.38 -6.89 -16.42
C ASP A 277 -1.78 -6.51 -14.99
N ASN A 278 -3.04 -6.46 -14.68
CA ASN A 278 -3.59 -6.08 -13.36
C ASN A 278 -3.03 -4.77 -12.75
N SER A 279 -2.29 -3.97 -13.55
CA SER A 279 -1.67 -2.74 -13.04
C SER A 279 -2.67 -1.66 -12.68
N LEU A 280 -3.88 -1.75 -13.21
CA LEU A 280 -5.01 -0.88 -12.90
C LEU A 280 -5.91 -1.45 -11.79
N LEU A 281 -5.87 -2.76 -11.56
CA LEU A 281 -6.63 -3.39 -10.47
C LEU A 281 -5.89 -3.32 -9.13
N GLN A 282 -4.58 -3.55 -9.14
CA GLN A 282 -3.77 -3.67 -7.93
C GLN A 282 -2.64 -2.64 -7.90
N ALA A 283 -2.49 -1.97 -6.76
CA ALA A 283 -1.41 -1.02 -6.56
C ALA A 283 -0.03 -1.68 -6.54
N GLY A 284 0.98 -0.92 -6.99
CA GLY A 284 2.38 -1.32 -6.91
C GLY A 284 3.28 -0.16 -6.46
N THR A 285 4.56 -0.46 -6.29
CA THR A 285 5.57 0.54 -5.93
C THR A 285 6.11 1.33 -7.13
N ASP A 286 5.68 0.99 -8.32
CA ASP A 286 6.11 1.57 -9.60
C ASP A 286 5.11 2.60 -10.18
N VAL A 287 4.46 3.36 -9.28
CA VAL A 287 3.39 4.34 -9.59
C VAL A 287 3.68 5.17 -10.84
N GLY A 288 4.85 5.82 -10.90
CA GLY A 288 5.20 6.66 -12.04
C GLY A 288 5.35 5.88 -13.36
N LYS A 289 5.82 4.62 -13.30
CA LYS A 289 5.89 3.75 -14.49
C LYS A 289 4.49 3.38 -14.96
N THR A 290 3.60 3.04 -14.03
CA THR A 290 2.19 2.71 -14.34
C THR A 290 1.47 3.90 -14.98
N ILE A 291 1.61 5.11 -14.43
CA ILE A 291 1.03 6.33 -15.00
C ILE A 291 1.54 6.57 -16.43
N ARG A 292 2.86 6.46 -16.64
CA ARG A 292 3.45 6.62 -17.97
C ARG A 292 2.90 5.59 -18.97
N LYS A 293 2.81 4.31 -18.55
CA LYS A 293 2.27 3.23 -19.37
C LYS A 293 0.83 3.52 -19.78
N VAL A 294 -0.03 3.84 -18.81
CA VAL A 294 -1.43 4.18 -19.06
C VAL A 294 -1.55 5.34 -20.06
N ARG A 295 -0.77 6.41 -19.83
CA ARG A 295 -0.79 7.57 -20.73
C ARG A 295 -0.36 7.21 -22.16
N SER A 296 0.72 6.43 -22.32
CA SER A 296 1.24 6.07 -23.64
C SER A 296 0.37 5.07 -24.39
N GLN A 297 -0.26 4.14 -23.68
CA GLN A 297 -1.03 3.06 -24.30
C GLN A 297 -2.48 3.44 -24.58
N TYR A 298 -3.12 4.22 -23.69
CA TYR A 298 -4.57 4.42 -23.74
C TYR A 298 -4.99 5.87 -24.01
N LEU A 299 -4.16 6.88 -23.61
CA LEU A 299 -4.61 8.27 -23.61
C LEU A 299 -3.97 9.16 -24.69
N ARG A 300 -2.96 8.69 -25.40
CA ARG A 300 -2.42 9.43 -26.54
C ARG A 300 -3.37 9.27 -27.73
N ASN A 301 -3.68 10.38 -28.41
CA ASN A 301 -4.24 10.31 -29.74
C ASN A 301 -3.16 9.70 -30.66
N ARG A 302 -3.52 8.68 -31.40
CA ARG A 302 -2.73 8.16 -32.49
C ARG A 302 -3.04 8.96 -33.72
#